data_71fbf653bc5272fa07347cc7908604fb
#
_entry.id   71fbf653bc5272fa07347cc7908604fb
#
_cell.length_a   1.000
_cell.length_b   1.000
_cell.length_c   1.000
_cell.angle_alpha   90.00
_cell.angle_beta   90.00
_cell.angle_gamma   90.00
#
_symmetry.space_group_name_H-M   'P 1'
#
loop_
_entity.id
_entity.type
_entity.pdbx_description
1 polymer ?
#
loop_
_entity_poly.entity_id
_entity_poly.type
_entity_poly.pdbx_seq_one_letter_code
_entity_poly.pdbx_strand_id
1 'polypeptide(L)'
;MIEIPILETERLILRAPQFEDLEPMEAFFSGSERSKFLGGPLDQGEVWRALLRAAGHWHLRGYGFWHIVDRQTGRMCGHAGFLHHIEWPETELAWGVYDGYEG
;
A
#
# COMPACT_ATOMS: atom_id res chain seq x y z
N MET A 1 18.65 4.54 9.44
CA MET A 1 17.51 4.56 8.53
C MET A 1 17.53 3.30 7.68
N ILE A 2 16.38 2.66 7.52
CA ILE A 2 16.34 1.43 6.73
C ILE A 2 16.19 1.74 5.25
N GLU A 3 16.76 0.87 4.44
CA GLU A 3 16.62 0.98 3.00
C GLU A 3 15.55 0.02 2.53
N ILE A 4 14.59 0.55 1.77
CA ILE A 4 13.54 -0.26 1.17
C ILE A 4 13.83 -0.35 -0.32
N PRO A 5 14.02 -1.58 -0.86
CA PRO A 5 14.36 -1.70 -2.27
C PRO A 5 13.25 -1.18 -3.18
N ILE A 6 13.65 -0.65 -4.31
CA ILE A 6 12.72 -0.20 -5.34
C ILE A 6 12.71 -1.27 -6.42
N LEU A 7 11.53 -1.75 -6.76
CA LEU A 7 11.36 -2.75 -7.82
C LEU A 7 10.68 -2.06 -9.01
N GLU A 8 11.13 -2.36 -10.20
CA GLU A 8 10.58 -1.74 -11.39
C GLU A 8 10.23 -2.77 -12.44
N THR A 9 9.09 -2.55 -13.07
CA THR A 9 8.68 -3.28 -14.25
C THR A 9 8.47 -2.27 -15.38
N GLU A 10 8.06 -2.77 -16.54
CA GLU A 10 7.78 -1.91 -17.68
C GLU A 10 6.72 -0.85 -17.38
N ARG A 11 5.73 -1.19 -16.56
CA ARG A 11 4.57 -0.33 -16.30
C ARG A 11 4.52 0.20 -14.87
N LEU A 12 5.20 -0.43 -13.93
CA LEU A 12 5.03 -0.15 -12.52
C LEU A 12 6.35 0.09 -11.80
N ILE A 13 6.27 0.91 -10.75
CA ILE A 13 7.35 1.07 -9.80
C ILE A 13 6.79 0.68 -8.43
N LEU A 14 7.49 -0.20 -7.73
CA LEU A 14 7.16 -0.57 -6.36
C LEU A 14 8.18 0.11 -5.44
N ARG A 15 7.71 0.95 -4.57
CA ARG A 15 8.58 1.73 -3.68
C ARG A 15 8.03 1.81 -2.27
N ALA A 16 8.81 2.37 -1.36
CA ALA A 16 8.39 2.54 0.02
C ALA A 16 7.14 3.42 0.13
N PRO A 17 6.29 3.17 1.14
CA PRO A 17 5.20 4.10 1.45
C PRO A 17 5.73 5.50 1.72
N GLN A 18 5.01 6.51 1.25
CA GLN A 18 5.37 7.93 1.40
C GLN A 18 4.16 8.73 1.84
N PHE A 19 4.40 9.89 2.43
CA PHE A 19 3.32 10.75 2.88
C PHE A 19 2.37 11.12 1.74
N GLU A 20 2.92 11.34 0.55
CA GLU A 20 2.15 11.70 -0.64
C GLU A 20 1.14 10.63 -1.06
N ASP A 21 1.27 9.42 -0.53
CA ASP A 21 0.34 8.33 -0.84
C ASP A 21 -0.99 8.49 -0.11
N LEU A 22 -1.05 9.37 0.90
CA LEU A 22 -2.26 9.57 1.68
C LEU A 22 -3.45 9.97 0.80
N GLU A 23 -3.25 10.90 -0.11
CA GLU A 23 -4.33 11.40 -0.97
C GLU A 23 -4.95 10.31 -1.86
N PRO A 24 -4.17 9.55 -2.65
CA PRO A 24 -4.79 8.47 -3.43
C PRO A 24 -5.39 7.36 -2.56
N MET A 25 -4.83 7.10 -1.38
CA MET A 25 -5.42 6.13 -0.46
C MET A 25 -6.77 6.63 0.06
N GLU A 26 -6.86 7.90 0.45
CA GLU A 26 -8.13 8.46 0.91
C GLU A 26 -9.19 8.41 -0.19
N ALA A 27 -8.81 8.75 -1.42
CA ALA A 27 -9.75 8.76 -2.54
C ALA A 27 -10.30 7.35 -2.78
N PHE A 28 -9.46 6.33 -2.73
CA PHE A 28 -9.90 4.95 -2.94
C PHE A 28 -10.75 4.44 -1.77
N PHE A 29 -10.26 4.59 -0.54
CA PHE A 29 -10.90 3.98 0.62
C PHE A 29 -12.18 4.69 1.07
N SER A 30 -12.37 5.93 0.68
CA SER A 30 -13.58 6.68 1.07
C SER A 30 -14.72 6.54 0.05
N GLY A 31 -14.41 6.26 -1.21
CA GLY A 31 -15.42 6.33 -2.26
C GLY A 31 -15.57 5.13 -3.16
N SER A 32 -14.60 4.23 -3.17
CA SER A 32 -14.62 3.13 -4.12
C SER A 32 -15.35 1.91 -3.56
N GLU A 33 -16.20 1.31 -4.38
CA GLU A 33 -16.82 0.02 -4.05
C GLU A 33 -15.78 -1.08 -3.87
N ARG A 34 -14.68 -0.97 -4.62
CA ARG A 34 -13.60 -1.96 -4.54
C ARG A 34 -12.87 -1.92 -3.20
N SER A 35 -12.99 -0.82 -2.46
CA SER A 35 -12.32 -0.71 -1.17
C SER A 35 -12.75 -1.80 -0.19
N LYS A 36 -13.96 -2.35 -0.36
CA LYS A 36 -14.46 -3.44 0.47
C LYS A 36 -13.55 -4.65 0.44
N PHE A 37 -12.90 -4.89 -0.69
CA PHE A 37 -12.01 -6.04 -0.84
C PHE A 37 -10.63 -5.81 -0.25
N LEU A 38 -10.32 -4.58 0.14
CA LEU A 38 -9.02 -4.21 0.70
C LEU A 38 -9.15 -3.63 2.11
N GLY A 39 -10.24 -3.96 2.80
CA GLY A 39 -10.43 -3.54 4.18
C GLY A 39 -11.26 -2.28 4.40
N GLY A 40 -11.76 -1.68 3.31
CA GLY A 40 -12.58 -0.48 3.41
C GLY A 40 -14.07 -0.76 3.49
N PRO A 41 -14.89 0.30 3.50
CA PRO A 41 -14.44 1.70 3.44
C PRO A 41 -13.74 2.14 4.73
N LEU A 42 -12.88 3.14 4.60
CA LEU A 42 -12.11 3.67 5.73
C LEU A 42 -12.28 5.18 5.81
N ASP A 43 -12.36 5.71 7.03
CA ASP A 43 -12.35 7.15 7.21
C ASP A 43 -10.91 7.69 7.16
N GLN A 44 -10.77 9.01 7.18
CA GLN A 44 -9.47 9.64 7.05
C GLN A 44 -8.46 9.19 8.11
N GLY A 45 -8.91 9.08 9.36
CA GLY A 45 -8.02 8.64 10.44
C GLY A 45 -7.56 7.20 10.28
N GLU A 46 -8.46 6.33 9.79
CA GLU A 46 -8.12 4.94 9.52
C GLU A 46 -7.13 4.81 8.36
N VAL A 47 -7.30 5.62 7.31
CA VAL A 47 -6.37 5.64 6.18
C VAL A 47 -4.99 6.11 6.65
N TRP A 48 -4.96 7.16 7.47
CA TRP A 48 -3.71 7.66 8.04
C TRP A 48 -2.99 6.56 8.84
N ARG A 49 -3.74 5.85 9.68
CA ARG A 49 -3.14 4.76 10.47
C ARG A 49 -2.67 3.59 9.59
N ALA A 50 -3.40 3.32 8.50
CA ALA A 50 -2.97 2.28 7.56
C ALA A 50 -1.64 2.64 6.90
N LEU A 51 -1.47 3.91 6.52
CA LEU A 51 -0.21 4.38 5.95
C LEU A 51 0.92 4.27 6.97
N LEU A 52 0.66 4.65 8.21
CA LEU A 52 1.65 4.53 9.28
C LEU A 52 2.04 3.07 9.52
N ARG A 53 1.08 2.16 9.51
CA ARG A 53 1.36 0.73 9.68
C ARG A 53 2.22 0.21 8.53
N ALA A 54 1.90 0.60 7.31
CA ALA A 54 2.68 0.16 6.14
C ALA A 54 4.13 0.61 6.25
N ALA A 55 4.36 1.86 6.61
CA ALA A 55 5.71 2.39 6.76
C ALA A 55 6.44 1.76 7.95
N GLY A 56 5.75 1.65 9.09
CA GLY A 56 6.35 1.10 10.31
C GLY A 56 6.70 -0.37 10.21
N HIS A 57 5.93 -1.14 9.45
CA HIS A 57 6.21 -2.57 9.28
C HIS A 57 7.59 -2.81 8.67
N TRP A 58 7.97 -2.02 7.67
CA TRP A 58 9.30 -2.07 7.10
C TRP A 58 10.38 -1.81 8.15
N HIS A 59 10.14 -0.80 8.96
CA HIS A 59 11.11 -0.40 9.97
C HIS A 59 11.30 -1.49 11.04
N LEU A 60 10.20 -2.11 11.48
CA LEU A 60 10.23 -3.07 12.58
C LEU A 60 10.56 -4.50 12.15
N ARG A 61 10.15 -4.89 10.94
CA ARG A 61 10.32 -6.26 10.46
C ARG A 61 11.35 -6.41 9.34
N GLY A 62 11.71 -5.31 8.67
CA GLY A 62 12.64 -5.36 7.53
C GLY A 62 12.00 -5.76 6.22
N TYR A 63 10.68 -5.89 6.19
CA TYR A 63 9.89 -6.12 4.98
C TYR A 63 8.48 -5.56 5.21
N GLY A 64 7.68 -5.51 4.16
CA GLY A 64 6.34 -4.97 4.27
C GLY A 64 5.71 -4.74 2.92
N PHE A 65 4.77 -3.80 2.87
CA PHE A 65 4.12 -3.41 1.63
C PHE A 65 4.98 -2.42 0.86
N TRP A 66 5.20 -2.70 -0.42
CA TRP A 66 5.55 -1.66 -1.37
C TRP A 66 4.28 -0.97 -1.80
N HIS A 67 4.36 0.32 -2.06
CA HIS A 67 3.29 1.03 -2.74
C HIS A 67 3.58 1.02 -4.23
N ILE A 68 2.55 0.74 -5.01
CA ILE A 68 2.65 0.58 -6.46
C ILE A 68 2.37 1.91 -7.12
N VAL A 69 3.27 2.35 -8.01
CA VAL A 69 3.11 3.59 -8.76
C VAL A 69 3.00 3.24 -10.25
N ASP A 70 2.01 3.81 -10.91
CA ASP A 70 1.89 3.69 -12.35
C ASP A 70 2.93 4.61 -13.00
N ARG A 71 3.83 4.04 -13.80
CA ARG A 71 4.92 4.82 -14.40
C ARG A 71 4.42 5.89 -15.35
N GLN A 72 3.32 5.64 -16.04
CA GLN A 72 2.78 6.56 -17.02
C GLN A 72 2.21 7.82 -16.36
N THR A 73 1.48 7.66 -15.27
CA THR A 73 0.81 8.80 -14.61
C THR A 73 1.58 9.34 -13.42
N GLY A 74 2.48 8.54 -12.85
CA GLY A 74 3.18 8.90 -11.63
C GLY A 74 2.32 8.77 -10.38
N ARG A 75 1.12 8.21 -10.49
CA ARG A 75 0.18 8.13 -9.37
C ARG A 75 0.29 6.79 -8.65
N MET A 76 0.25 6.84 -7.33
CA MET A 76 0.20 5.63 -6.49
C MET A 76 -1.16 4.97 -6.69
N CYS A 77 -1.16 3.68 -6.96
CA CYS A 77 -2.37 2.96 -7.39
C CYS A 77 -2.59 1.61 -6.72
N GLY A 78 -1.86 1.31 -5.68
CA GLY A 78 -2.05 0.05 -4.99
C GLY A 78 -0.91 -0.31 -4.06
N HIS A 79 -0.94 -1.55 -3.58
CA HIS A 79 0.10 -2.05 -2.68
C HIS A 79 0.32 -3.53 -2.91
N ALA A 80 1.52 -4.01 -2.57
CA ALA A 80 1.85 -5.42 -2.63
C ALA A 80 3.00 -5.71 -1.68
N GLY A 81 2.96 -6.87 -1.02
CA GLY A 81 4.06 -7.26 -0.16
C GLY A 81 3.65 -8.25 0.90
N PHE A 82 4.51 -8.38 1.90
CA PHE A 82 4.33 -9.35 2.97
C PHE A 82 4.12 -8.61 4.29
N LEU A 83 3.16 -9.11 5.07
CA LEU A 83 2.88 -8.57 6.40
C LEU A 83 2.91 -9.70 7.43
N HIS A 84 3.35 -9.37 8.64
CA HIS A 84 3.30 -10.30 9.75
C HIS A 84 3.00 -9.50 11.01
N HIS A 85 1.72 -9.30 11.27
CA HIS A 85 1.28 -8.64 12.51
C HIS A 85 1.53 -9.55 13.70
N ILE A 86 1.64 -8.96 14.86
CA ILE A 86 2.06 -9.69 16.06
C ILE A 86 1.11 -10.83 16.41
N GLU A 87 -0.18 -10.69 16.12
CA GLU A 87 -1.18 -11.72 16.42
C GLU A 87 -1.30 -12.80 15.35
N TRP A 88 -0.59 -12.66 14.22
CA TRP A 88 -0.65 -13.63 13.13
C TRP A 88 0.33 -14.78 13.36
N PRO A 89 -0.05 -16.02 13.04
CA PRO A 89 0.86 -17.15 13.20
C PRO A 89 1.99 -17.18 12.18
N GLU A 90 1.80 -16.54 11.02
CA GLU A 90 2.82 -16.56 9.97
C GLU A 90 2.74 -15.33 9.08
N THR A 91 3.78 -15.13 8.27
CA THR A 91 3.83 -14.05 7.29
C THR A 91 2.81 -14.32 6.18
N GLU A 92 2.09 -13.29 5.77
CA GLU A 92 1.08 -13.39 4.71
C GLU A 92 1.39 -12.44 3.58
N LEU A 93 1.15 -12.91 2.36
CA LEU A 93 1.23 -12.08 1.15
C LEU A 93 -0.11 -11.39 0.94
N ALA A 94 -0.07 -10.10 0.66
CA ALA A 94 -1.27 -9.34 0.31
C ALA A 94 -0.96 -8.37 -0.82
N TRP A 95 -1.97 -8.07 -1.63
CA TRP A 95 -1.81 -7.11 -2.72
C TRP A 95 -3.18 -6.58 -3.11
N GLY A 96 -3.18 -5.40 -3.71
CA GLY A 96 -4.40 -4.79 -4.22
C GLY A 96 -4.09 -3.63 -5.12
N VAL A 97 -4.95 -3.41 -6.12
CA VAL A 97 -4.84 -2.26 -7.01
C VAL A 97 -6.11 -1.45 -6.94
N TYR A 98 -5.97 -0.14 -7.14
CA TYR A 98 -7.07 0.80 -7.05
C TYR A 98 -7.83 0.87 -8.37
N ASP A 99 -8.97 1.54 -8.33
CA ASP A 99 -9.84 1.67 -9.51
C ASP A 99 -9.09 2.24 -10.70
N GLY A 100 -9.32 1.63 -11.86
CA GLY A 100 -8.70 2.08 -13.10
C GLY A 100 -7.36 1.42 -13.40
N TYR A 101 -6.83 0.63 -12.48
CA TYR A 101 -5.51 0.02 -12.62
C TYR A 101 -5.55 -1.51 -12.64
N GLU A 102 -6.73 -2.10 -12.66
CA GLU A 102 -6.90 -3.55 -12.75
C GLU A 102 -6.51 -4.04 -14.16
N GLY A 103 -5.73 -5.06 -14.20
CA GLY A 103 -5.25 -5.62 -15.46
C GLY A 103 -3.95 -4.97 -15.92
#